data_e32bcbf95cdfe4d1e88ae2e7c2d19b53
#
_entry.id   e32bcbf95cdfe4d1e88ae2e7c2d19b53
#
_cell.length_a   1.000
_cell.length_b   1.000
_cell.length_c   1.000
_cell.angle_alpha   90.00
_cell.angle_beta   90.00
_cell.angle_gamma   90.00
#
_symmetry.space_group_name_H-M   'P 1'
#
loop_
_entity.id
_entity.type
_entity.pdbx_description
1 polymer ?
#
loop_
_entity_poly.entity_id
_entity_poly.type
_entity_poly.pdbx_seq_one_letter_code
_entity_poly.pdbx_strand_id
1 'polypeptide(L)'
;MRSIHTLTLATLTALAFAPAAFAQDTSSADTASGKHFAVVGGVSLLQPKNDPVDGIGKVDGGPAPTVSFSYYINDNWAVELWGAADKFDHRVRGSDGNRLGSVEQQPIALSGQYHFGQADNVFRPFVGVGYYESNFSNEKLDSGIGHVGLETAKGAIGTVGVDMNINSTWFARADARYMHSRPELTVNGDKTGDKAKLDPWTVGFGIGARF
;
A
#
# COMPACT_ATOMS: atom_id res chain seq x y z
N MET A 1 4.39 34.23 -26.45
CA MET A 1 3.23 33.32 -26.45
C MET A 1 3.31 32.50 -25.16
N ARG A 2 2.40 32.74 -24.22
CA ARG A 2 2.39 32.08 -22.91
C ARG A 2 1.55 30.82 -23.01
N SER A 3 2.18 29.64 -22.83
CA SER A 3 1.47 28.37 -22.71
C SER A 3 0.87 28.25 -21.31
N ILE A 4 -0.44 28.22 -21.26
CA ILE A 4 -1.24 27.96 -20.06
C ILE A 4 -1.22 26.45 -19.83
N HIS A 5 -0.54 26.00 -18.79
CA HIS A 5 -0.63 24.61 -18.35
C HIS A 5 -1.98 24.41 -17.63
N THR A 6 -2.84 23.70 -18.29
CA THR A 6 -4.11 23.24 -17.75
C THR A 6 -3.81 22.19 -16.65
N LEU A 7 -4.03 22.60 -15.41
CA LEU A 7 -4.01 21.71 -14.25
C LEU A 7 -5.26 20.84 -14.30
N THR A 8 -5.12 19.59 -14.74
CA THR A 8 -6.22 18.62 -14.71
C THR A 8 -6.40 18.17 -13.26
N LEU A 9 -7.39 18.74 -12.60
CA LEU A 9 -7.85 18.33 -11.29
C LEU A 9 -8.53 16.96 -11.46
N ALA A 10 -7.84 15.90 -11.11
CA ALA A 10 -8.42 14.56 -11.03
C ALA A 10 -9.43 14.57 -9.88
N THR A 11 -10.69 14.66 -10.21
CA THR A 11 -11.82 14.49 -9.29
C THR A 11 -11.79 13.03 -8.80
N LEU A 12 -11.36 12.84 -7.57
CA LEU A 12 -11.50 11.61 -6.81
C LEU A 12 -13.00 11.40 -6.58
N THR A 13 -13.64 10.64 -7.45
CA THR A 13 -15.00 10.16 -7.22
C THR A 13 -14.90 9.10 -6.12
N ALA A 14 -15.08 9.53 -4.87
CA ALA A 14 -15.33 8.62 -3.77
C ALA A 14 -16.59 7.84 -4.14
N LEU A 15 -16.43 6.56 -4.53
CA LEU A 15 -17.53 5.62 -4.54
C LEU A 15 -18.00 5.50 -3.09
N ALA A 16 -19.01 6.27 -2.76
CA ALA A 16 -19.82 6.07 -1.58
C ALA A 16 -20.58 4.76 -1.80
N PHE A 17 -19.96 3.63 -1.44
CA PHE A 17 -20.73 2.45 -1.10
C PHE A 17 -21.47 2.80 0.19
N ALA A 18 -22.67 3.35 0.06
CA ALA A 18 -23.61 3.38 1.14
C ALA A 18 -23.94 1.92 1.47
N PRO A 19 -23.55 1.38 2.63
CA PRO A 19 -24.09 0.10 3.06
C PRO A 19 -25.58 0.31 3.26
N ALA A 20 -26.38 -0.26 2.34
CA ALA A 20 -27.80 -0.34 2.53
C ALA A 20 -28.06 -1.06 3.86
N ALA A 21 -28.54 -0.28 4.82
CA ALA A 21 -29.36 -0.66 5.94
C ALA A 21 -29.30 -2.12 6.39
N PHE A 22 -28.35 -2.46 7.26
CA PHE A 22 -28.63 -3.39 8.34
C PHE A 22 -28.82 -2.56 9.61
N ALA A 23 -29.87 -1.73 9.60
CA ALA A 23 -30.37 -1.08 10.78
C ALA A 23 -31.52 -1.91 11.27
N GLN A 24 -31.33 -2.57 12.38
CA GLN A 24 -32.19 -2.50 13.56
C GLN A 24 -31.79 -3.60 14.51
N ASP A 25 -31.06 -3.21 15.55
CA ASP A 25 -31.54 -3.65 16.85
C ASP A 25 -31.28 -2.58 17.90
N THR A 26 -32.25 -2.44 18.77
CA THR A 26 -32.48 -1.34 19.69
C THR A 26 -31.58 -1.43 20.91
N SER A 27 -31.00 -0.30 21.33
CA SER A 27 -30.52 0.00 22.70
C SER A 27 -29.36 -0.82 23.27
N SER A 28 -28.33 -1.13 22.49
CA SER A 28 -26.98 -1.31 23.04
C SER A 28 -26.21 0.00 22.86
N ALA A 29 -25.36 0.36 23.83
CA ALA A 29 -24.43 1.47 23.64
C ALA A 29 -23.70 1.26 22.31
N ASP A 30 -23.59 2.31 21.48
CA ASP A 30 -22.95 2.23 20.17
C ASP A 30 -21.48 1.83 20.35
N THR A 31 -21.16 0.56 20.12
CA THR A 31 -19.85 -0.06 20.36
C THR A 31 -19.20 -0.50 19.06
N ALA A 32 -17.87 -0.49 19.00
CA ALA A 32 -17.09 -1.08 17.91
C ALA A 32 -17.02 -2.61 18.00
N SER A 33 -17.37 -3.19 19.15
CA SER A 33 -17.40 -4.65 19.35
C SER A 33 -18.50 -5.29 18.49
N GLY A 34 -18.18 -6.45 17.91
CA GLY A 34 -19.11 -7.20 17.04
C GLY A 34 -19.27 -6.65 15.63
N LYS A 35 -18.59 -5.56 15.26
CA LYS A 35 -18.53 -5.10 13.87
C LYS A 35 -17.53 -5.92 13.07
N HIS A 36 -18.01 -6.56 12.01
CA HIS A 36 -17.22 -7.54 11.26
C HIS A 36 -16.48 -6.98 10.06
N PHE A 37 -16.85 -5.82 9.57
CA PHE A 37 -16.25 -5.26 8.36
C PHE A 37 -15.61 -3.91 8.63
N ALA A 38 -14.50 -3.64 7.95
CA ALA A 38 -13.92 -2.31 7.92
C ALA A 38 -13.38 -1.99 6.53
N VAL A 39 -13.51 -0.71 6.15
CA VAL A 39 -12.90 -0.15 4.95
C VAL A 39 -12.03 1.02 5.37
N VAL A 40 -10.80 1.09 4.85
CA VAL A 40 -9.89 2.22 5.08
C VAL A 40 -9.49 2.79 3.73
N GLY A 41 -9.66 4.09 3.58
CA GLY A 41 -9.07 4.85 2.48
C GLY A 41 -7.96 5.74 3.00
N GLY A 42 -6.84 5.81 2.29
CA GLY A 42 -5.68 6.55 2.77
C GLY A 42 -4.65 6.85 1.70
N VAL A 43 -3.50 7.30 2.17
CA VAL A 43 -2.31 7.54 1.35
C VAL A 43 -1.14 6.84 2.01
N SER A 44 -0.33 6.16 1.21
CA SER A 44 0.92 5.55 1.67
C SER A 44 2.10 6.10 0.88
N LEU A 45 3.24 6.23 1.56
CA LEU A 45 4.55 6.52 0.97
C LEU A 45 5.30 5.20 0.86
N LEU A 46 5.75 4.83 -0.32
CA LEU A 46 6.58 3.65 -0.52
C LEU A 46 8.03 4.08 -0.68
N GLN A 47 8.90 3.49 0.15
CA GLN A 47 10.34 3.73 0.14
C GLN A 47 11.07 2.41 -0.13
N PRO A 48 11.68 2.23 -1.30
CA PRO A 48 12.58 1.12 -1.54
C PRO A 48 13.78 1.18 -0.60
N LYS A 49 14.32 0.03 -0.22
CA LYS A 49 15.58 -0.04 0.51
C LYS A 49 16.70 0.43 -0.41
N ASN A 50 17.64 1.23 0.14
CA ASN A 50 18.79 1.73 -0.63
C ASN A 50 19.63 0.56 -1.17
N ASP A 51 20.22 0.76 -2.36
CA ASP A 51 21.11 -0.15 -3.10
C ASP A 51 20.42 -1.40 -3.70
N PRO A 52 19.47 -1.22 -4.63
CA PRO A 52 18.82 -2.36 -5.30
C PRO A 52 19.76 -3.16 -6.22
N VAL A 53 20.75 -2.51 -6.85
CA VAL A 53 21.72 -3.12 -7.79
C VAL A 53 22.98 -2.27 -7.84
N ASP A 54 24.16 -2.90 -7.99
CA ASP A 54 25.43 -2.21 -8.23
C ASP A 54 25.33 -1.33 -9.48
N GLY A 55 25.62 -0.02 -9.32
CA GLY A 55 25.57 0.97 -10.41
C GLY A 55 24.31 1.82 -10.47
N ILE A 56 23.27 1.52 -9.72
CA ILE A 56 22.08 2.37 -9.53
C ILE A 56 22.24 3.15 -8.22
N GLY A 57 22.35 4.48 -8.29
CA GLY A 57 22.69 5.29 -7.13
C GLY A 57 21.54 5.44 -6.12
N LYS A 58 20.30 5.61 -6.55
CA LYS A 58 19.15 5.78 -5.66
C LYS A 58 17.81 5.57 -6.36
N VAL A 59 16.86 4.97 -5.64
CA VAL A 59 15.46 4.88 -6.05
C VAL A 59 14.63 5.69 -5.07
N ASP A 60 14.06 6.80 -5.53
CA ASP A 60 13.18 7.64 -4.73
C ASP A 60 11.75 7.09 -4.85
N GLY A 61 11.13 6.79 -3.71
CA GLY A 61 9.73 6.39 -3.64
C GLY A 61 8.77 7.58 -3.75
N GLY A 62 7.49 7.27 -4.01
CA GLY A 62 6.43 8.27 -4.13
C GLY A 62 5.21 7.93 -3.29
N PRO A 63 4.28 8.88 -3.09
CA PRO A 63 2.99 8.63 -2.49
C PRO A 63 2.02 8.00 -3.49
N ALA A 64 1.13 7.13 -2.99
CA ALA A 64 -0.03 6.67 -3.74
C ALA A 64 -1.25 6.54 -2.83
N PRO A 65 -2.47 6.73 -3.36
CA PRO A 65 -3.69 6.42 -2.65
C PRO A 65 -3.78 4.91 -2.43
N THR A 66 -4.24 4.51 -1.24
CA THR A 66 -4.38 3.11 -0.84
C THR A 66 -5.77 2.85 -0.31
N VAL A 67 -6.21 1.61 -0.44
CA VAL A 67 -7.46 1.13 0.12
C VAL A 67 -7.24 -0.20 0.80
N SER A 68 -7.94 -0.44 1.90
CA SER A 68 -8.02 -1.77 2.49
C SER A 68 -9.45 -2.13 2.86
N PHE A 69 -9.71 -3.42 2.80
CA PHE A 69 -10.93 -4.05 3.26
C PHE A 69 -10.56 -5.13 4.28
N SER A 70 -11.15 -5.07 5.46
CA SER A 70 -10.89 -6.03 6.53
C SER A 70 -12.18 -6.75 6.94
N TYR A 71 -12.06 -8.06 7.14
CA TYR A 71 -13.08 -8.89 7.76
C TYR A 71 -12.59 -9.32 9.14
N TYR A 72 -13.29 -8.91 10.18
CA TYR A 72 -13.03 -9.29 11.56
C TYR A 72 -13.72 -10.61 11.90
N ILE A 73 -12.94 -11.65 12.17
CA ILE A 73 -13.42 -12.95 12.65
C ILE A 73 -13.98 -12.80 14.06
N ASN A 74 -13.34 -11.96 14.86
CA ASN A 74 -13.75 -11.48 16.17
C ASN A 74 -13.12 -10.11 16.39
N ASP A 75 -13.33 -9.50 17.56
CA ASP A 75 -12.83 -8.16 17.86
C ASP A 75 -11.30 -7.99 17.68
N ASN A 76 -10.53 -9.08 17.76
CA ASN A 76 -9.07 -9.03 17.73
C ASN A 76 -8.45 -9.59 16.43
N TRP A 77 -9.07 -10.59 15.80
CA TRP A 77 -8.53 -11.21 14.59
C TRP A 77 -9.25 -10.71 13.34
N ALA A 78 -8.48 -10.28 12.37
CA ALA A 78 -9.00 -9.86 11.07
C ALA A 78 -8.17 -10.43 9.91
N VAL A 79 -8.83 -10.55 8.76
CA VAL A 79 -8.18 -10.75 7.45
C VAL A 79 -8.33 -9.47 6.67
N GLU A 80 -7.22 -8.92 6.20
CA GLU A 80 -7.18 -7.67 5.43
C GLU A 80 -6.72 -7.93 4.00
N LEU A 81 -7.48 -7.41 3.05
CA LEU A 81 -7.06 -7.18 1.67
C LEU A 81 -6.68 -5.70 1.56
N TRP A 82 -5.41 -5.43 1.25
CA TRP A 82 -4.84 -4.08 1.09
C TRP A 82 -4.26 -3.91 -0.31
N GLY A 83 -4.32 -2.71 -0.86
CA GLY A 83 -3.66 -2.43 -2.13
C GLY A 83 -3.56 -0.95 -2.42
N ALA A 84 -2.69 -0.63 -3.38
CA ALA A 84 -2.60 0.69 -3.96
C ALA A 84 -3.73 0.88 -4.98
N ALA A 85 -4.54 1.93 -4.79
CA ALA A 85 -5.61 2.30 -5.71
C ALA A 85 -5.07 2.99 -6.98
N ASP A 86 -3.85 3.53 -6.90
CA ASP A 86 -3.08 4.04 -8.02
C ASP A 86 -1.62 3.56 -7.86
N LYS A 87 -0.80 3.76 -8.87
CA LYS A 87 0.58 3.27 -8.89
C LYS A 87 1.49 4.18 -8.05
N PHE A 88 2.46 3.56 -7.39
CA PHE A 88 3.57 4.27 -6.79
C PHE A 88 4.60 4.60 -7.88
N ASP A 89 4.88 5.88 -8.08
CA ASP A 89 5.90 6.35 -9.00
C ASP A 89 7.28 6.33 -8.34
N HIS A 90 8.20 5.55 -8.90
CA HIS A 90 9.59 5.51 -8.46
C HIS A 90 10.49 6.20 -9.47
N ARG A 91 11.32 7.13 -9.00
CA ARG A 91 12.35 7.77 -9.81
C ARG A 91 13.69 7.05 -9.60
N VAL A 92 14.24 6.52 -10.69
CA VAL A 92 15.56 5.88 -10.69
C VAL A 92 16.61 6.95 -11.02
N ARG A 93 17.63 7.08 -10.14
CA ARG A 93 18.77 7.97 -10.34
C ARG A 93 20.06 7.16 -10.45
N GLY A 94 20.96 7.63 -11.33
CA GLY A 94 22.32 7.10 -11.43
C GLY A 94 23.19 7.52 -10.24
N SER A 95 24.37 6.92 -10.15
CA SER A 95 25.39 7.30 -9.17
C SER A 95 25.89 8.75 -9.33
N ASP A 96 25.69 9.35 -10.49
CA ASP A 96 25.95 10.75 -10.83
C ASP A 96 24.80 11.70 -10.42
N GLY A 97 23.69 11.17 -9.85
CA GLY A 97 22.50 11.91 -9.45
C GLY A 97 21.52 12.22 -10.59
N ASN A 98 21.87 11.91 -11.84
CA ASN A 98 21.01 12.14 -12.98
C ASN A 98 19.83 11.16 -13.01
N ARG A 99 18.66 11.59 -13.50
CA ARG A 99 17.49 10.73 -13.67
C ARG A 99 17.76 9.75 -14.80
N LEU A 100 17.76 8.44 -14.48
CA LEU A 100 17.89 7.36 -15.46
C LEU A 100 16.54 6.88 -15.97
N GLY A 101 15.45 7.11 -15.21
CA GLY A 101 14.13 6.66 -15.61
C GLY A 101 13.09 6.69 -14.48
N SER A 102 11.97 6.05 -14.72
CA SER A 102 10.90 5.82 -13.74
C SER A 102 10.33 4.43 -13.87
N VAL A 103 9.89 3.88 -12.74
CA VAL A 103 9.20 2.58 -12.64
C VAL A 103 7.94 2.80 -11.81
N GLU A 104 6.83 2.29 -12.28
CA GLU A 104 5.56 2.30 -11.56
C GLU A 104 5.35 0.94 -10.89
N GLN A 105 4.89 0.96 -9.63
CA GLN A 105 4.64 -0.25 -8.84
C GLN A 105 3.24 -0.22 -8.24
N GLN A 106 2.51 -1.33 -8.35
CA GLN A 106 1.17 -1.47 -7.79
C GLN A 106 1.06 -2.76 -6.95
N PRO A 107 1.25 -2.66 -5.63
CA PRO A 107 1.13 -3.80 -4.73
C PRO A 107 -0.34 -4.08 -4.35
N ILE A 108 -0.63 -5.38 -4.17
CA ILE A 108 -1.82 -5.91 -3.52
C ILE A 108 -1.38 -6.97 -2.50
N ALA A 109 -2.01 -7.02 -1.32
CA ALA A 109 -1.65 -7.94 -0.26
C ALA A 109 -2.87 -8.50 0.46
N LEU A 110 -2.76 -9.76 0.88
CA LEU A 110 -3.70 -10.42 1.78
C LEU A 110 -2.96 -10.77 3.07
N SER A 111 -3.47 -10.32 4.21
CA SER A 111 -2.81 -10.45 5.51
C SER A 111 -3.78 -10.88 6.60
N GLY A 112 -3.33 -11.74 7.51
CA GLY A 112 -3.95 -11.95 8.81
C GLY A 112 -3.42 -10.88 9.78
N GLN A 113 -4.32 -10.27 10.56
CA GLN A 113 -3.98 -9.23 11.53
C GLN A 113 -4.50 -9.58 12.91
N TYR A 114 -3.74 -9.17 13.93
CA TYR A 114 -4.17 -9.21 15.32
C TYR A 114 -4.17 -7.80 15.90
N HIS A 115 -5.34 -7.36 16.35
CA HIS A 115 -5.56 -6.07 16.99
C HIS A 115 -5.58 -6.25 18.50
N PHE A 116 -4.71 -5.54 19.20
CA PHE A 116 -4.58 -5.64 20.65
C PHE A 116 -5.66 -4.82 21.36
N GLY A 117 -6.00 -5.26 22.58
CA GLY A 117 -6.97 -4.58 23.43
C GLY A 117 -8.43 -4.83 23.04
N GLN A 118 -9.34 -4.06 23.65
CA GLN A 118 -10.78 -4.14 23.39
C GLN A 118 -11.15 -3.33 22.15
N ALA A 119 -12.29 -3.67 21.52
CA ALA A 119 -12.74 -3.02 20.30
C ALA A 119 -12.95 -1.51 20.43
N ASP A 120 -13.37 -1.05 21.62
CA ASP A 120 -13.66 0.35 21.92
C ASP A 120 -12.49 1.14 22.48
N ASN A 121 -11.30 0.53 22.64
CA ASN A 121 -10.11 1.27 23.08
C ASN A 121 -9.80 2.39 22.08
N VAL A 122 -9.49 3.59 22.60
CA VAL A 122 -9.15 4.75 21.76
C VAL A 122 -7.97 4.42 20.84
N PHE A 123 -6.93 3.79 21.37
CA PHE A 123 -5.79 3.33 20.57
C PHE A 123 -5.77 1.81 20.55
N ARG A 124 -5.78 1.26 19.36
CA ARG A 124 -5.70 -0.18 19.10
C ARG A 124 -4.49 -0.50 18.23
N PRO A 125 -3.34 -0.80 18.82
CA PRO A 125 -2.20 -1.32 18.07
C PRO A 125 -2.56 -2.63 17.38
N PHE A 126 -1.95 -2.89 16.23
CA PHE A 126 -2.10 -4.16 15.53
C PHE A 126 -0.81 -4.59 14.86
N VAL A 127 -0.70 -5.88 14.63
CA VAL A 127 0.35 -6.51 13.84
C VAL A 127 -0.27 -7.43 12.81
N GLY A 128 0.38 -7.61 11.69
CA GLY A 128 -0.11 -8.48 10.63
C GLY A 128 1.02 -9.15 9.86
N VAL A 129 0.71 -10.30 9.30
CA VAL A 129 1.57 -11.04 8.38
C VAL A 129 0.74 -11.55 7.22
N GLY A 130 1.33 -11.59 6.02
CA GLY A 130 0.60 -12.01 4.85
C GLY A 130 1.49 -12.23 3.64
N TYR A 131 0.85 -12.26 2.50
CA TYR A 131 1.47 -12.41 1.20
C TYR A 131 1.04 -11.27 0.29
N TYR A 132 1.99 -10.76 -0.50
CA TYR A 132 1.73 -9.71 -1.47
C TYR A 132 2.19 -10.10 -2.86
N GLU A 133 1.57 -9.45 -3.84
CA GLU A 133 1.99 -9.42 -5.22
C GLU A 133 2.08 -7.97 -5.68
N SER A 134 3.09 -7.63 -6.46
CA SER A 134 3.30 -6.27 -6.96
C SER A 134 3.69 -6.31 -8.42
N ASN A 135 2.87 -5.69 -9.24
CA ASN A 135 3.12 -5.55 -10.66
C ASN A 135 3.95 -4.28 -10.91
N PHE A 136 4.94 -4.41 -11.80
CA PHE A 136 5.73 -3.30 -12.31
C PHE A 136 5.26 -2.94 -13.72
N SER A 137 5.30 -1.65 -14.05
CA SER A 137 4.91 -1.15 -15.37
C SER A 137 5.61 0.17 -15.67
N ASN A 138 5.55 0.60 -16.95
CA ASN A 138 6.15 1.84 -17.44
C ASN A 138 7.65 1.98 -17.13
N GLU A 139 8.40 0.89 -17.32
CA GLU A 139 9.85 0.86 -17.19
C GLU A 139 10.50 1.68 -18.32
N LYS A 140 10.67 2.98 -18.08
CA LYS A 140 11.36 3.90 -18.99
C LYS A 140 12.77 4.12 -18.44
N LEU A 141 13.70 3.26 -18.85
CA LEU A 141 15.12 3.49 -18.60
C LEU A 141 15.74 4.05 -19.88
N ASP A 142 16.22 5.28 -19.83
CA ASP A 142 16.97 5.96 -20.91
C ASP A 142 18.44 5.44 -20.97
N SER A 143 18.63 4.14 -20.88
CA SER A 143 19.93 3.51 -21.06
C SER A 143 19.94 2.82 -22.42
N GLY A 144 20.90 3.16 -23.27
CA GLY A 144 21.12 2.51 -24.57
C GLY A 144 21.50 1.02 -24.51
N ILE A 145 21.18 0.34 -23.40
CA ILE A 145 21.36 -1.08 -23.10
C ILE A 145 19.96 -1.65 -23.01
N GLY A 146 19.40 -2.18 -24.09
CA GLY A 146 18.19 -2.98 -24.16
C GLY A 146 17.07 -2.70 -23.15
N HIS A 147 15.89 -3.23 -23.34
CA HIS A 147 14.76 -3.08 -22.43
C HIS A 147 15.04 -3.90 -21.12
N VAL A 148 15.41 -3.23 -20.04
CA VAL A 148 15.58 -3.86 -18.73
C VAL A 148 14.26 -3.76 -17.97
N GLY A 149 13.70 -4.90 -17.56
CA GLY A 149 12.43 -4.99 -16.86
C GLY A 149 12.56 -5.73 -15.51
N LEU A 150 11.54 -5.57 -14.67
CA LEU A 150 11.36 -6.31 -13.43
C LEU A 150 10.15 -7.23 -13.54
N GLU A 151 10.31 -8.51 -13.18
CA GLU A 151 9.17 -9.39 -13.04
C GLU A 151 8.28 -8.98 -11.86
N THR A 152 7.02 -9.43 -11.89
CA THR A 152 6.09 -9.29 -10.76
C THR A 152 6.75 -9.75 -9.46
N ALA A 153 6.90 -8.84 -8.50
CA ALA A 153 7.42 -9.19 -7.19
C ALA A 153 6.34 -9.88 -6.36
N LYS A 154 6.72 -10.96 -5.72
CA LYS A 154 5.85 -11.73 -4.82
C LYS A 154 6.62 -12.09 -3.56
N GLY A 155 5.96 -12.05 -2.40
CA GLY A 155 6.65 -12.39 -1.17
C GLY A 155 5.83 -12.17 0.09
N ALA A 156 6.50 -12.35 1.22
CA ALA A 156 5.91 -12.08 2.52
C ALA A 156 5.78 -10.57 2.77
N ILE A 157 4.71 -10.19 3.48
CA ILE A 157 4.49 -8.84 3.99
C ILE A 157 4.27 -8.89 5.49
N GLY A 158 4.94 -8.00 6.21
CA GLY A 158 4.71 -7.73 7.64
C GLY A 158 4.12 -6.35 7.82
N THR A 159 3.15 -6.21 8.71
CA THR A 159 2.47 -4.95 9.00
C THR A 159 2.49 -4.67 10.50
N VAL A 160 2.74 -3.43 10.87
CA VAL A 160 2.51 -2.91 12.22
C VAL A 160 1.74 -1.61 12.11
N GLY A 161 0.82 -1.35 13.01
CA GLY A 161 0.05 -0.12 12.96
C GLY A 161 -0.76 0.14 14.21
N VAL A 162 -1.50 1.23 14.17
CA VAL A 162 -2.43 1.64 15.22
C VAL A 162 -3.69 2.22 14.61
N ASP A 163 -4.84 1.76 15.07
CA ASP A 163 -6.13 2.39 14.85
C ASP A 163 -6.43 3.32 16.03
N MET A 164 -6.82 4.54 15.72
CA MET A 164 -7.33 5.51 16.70
C MET A 164 -8.84 5.64 16.49
N ASN A 165 -9.63 5.05 17.39
CA ASN A 165 -11.09 5.11 17.35
C ASN A 165 -11.57 6.54 17.65
N ILE A 166 -12.29 7.13 16.70
CA ILE A 166 -12.97 8.44 16.84
C ILE A 166 -14.34 8.21 17.49
N ASN A 167 -15.02 7.15 17.07
CA ASN A 167 -16.24 6.63 17.65
C ASN A 167 -16.37 5.14 17.30
N SER A 168 -17.51 4.51 17.60
CA SER A 168 -17.75 3.09 17.30
C SER A 168 -17.67 2.73 15.81
N THR A 169 -17.83 3.69 14.90
CA THR A 169 -17.81 3.47 13.45
C THR A 169 -16.52 3.98 12.82
N TRP A 170 -16.11 5.21 13.12
CA TRP A 170 -15.00 5.88 12.45
C TRP A 170 -13.70 5.76 13.24
N PHE A 171 -12.62 5.53 12.54
CA PHE A 171 -11.26 5.51 13.11
C PHE A 171 -10.24 6.08 12.13
N ALA A 172 -9.16 6.63 12.65
CA ALA A 172 -7.96 6.95 11.89
C ALA A 172 -6.98 5.78 12.02
N ARG A 173 -6.24 5.48 10.96
CA ARG A 173 -5.20 4.43 10.93
C ARG A 173 -3.85 5.02 10.55
N ALA A 174 -2.80 4.60 11.25
CA ALA A 174 -1.43 4.76 10.83
C ALA A 174 -0.77 3.37 10.81
N ASP A 175 -0.07 3.04 9.71
CA ASP A 175 0.59 1.74 9.58
C ASP A 175 1.94 1.84 8.85
N ALA A 176 2.80 0.87 9.12
CA ALA A 176 4.03 0.63 8.38
C ALA A 176 4.04 -0.83 7.91
N ARG A 177 4.42 -1.04 6.66
CA ARG A 177 4.47 -2.36 6.03
C ARG A 177 5.86 -2.61 5.47
N TYR A 178 6.37 -3.79 5.69
CA TYR A 178 7.61 -4.28 5.10
C TYR A 178 7.30 -5.41 4.13
N MET A 179 7.78 -5.29 2.90
CA MET A 179 7.61 -6.29 1.85
C MET A 179 8.94 -6.95 1.56
N HIS A 180 9.03 -8.26 1.76
CA HIS A 180 10.20 -9.03 1.35
C HIS A 180 10.16 -9.26 -0.16
N SER A 181 10.96 -8.51 -0.92
CA SER A 181 10.87 -8.42 -2.38
C SER A 181 12.16 -8.88 -3.05
N ARG A 182 12.02 -9.89 -3.92
CA ARG A 182 13.13 -10.49 -4.69
C ARG A 182 12.73 -10.73 -6.15
N PRO A 183 12.30 -9.68 -6.90
CA PRO A 183 11.96 -9.84 -8.30
C PRO A 183 13.19 -10.22 -9.12
N GLU A 184 12.96 -11.02 -10.15
CA GLU A 184 14.00 -11.40 -11.11
C GLU A 184 14.15 -10.30 -12.16
N LEU A 185 15.39 -10.00 -12.53
CA LEU A 185 15.73 -9.05 -13.59
C LEU A 185 15.50 -9.69 -14.95
N THR A 186 14.89 -8.94 -15.85
CA THR A 186 14.72 -9.34 -17.26
C THR A 186 15.44 -8.36 -18.19
N VAL A 187 16.08 -8.89 -19.22
CA VAL A 187 16.68 -8.10 -20.30
C VAL A 187 16.07 -8.54 -21.63
N ASN A 188 15.44 -7.60 -22.34
CA ASN A 188 14.67 -7.86 -23.58
C ASN A 188 13.58 -8.94 -23.42
N GLY A 189 13.05 -9.10 -22.21
CA GLY A 189 12.04 -10.11 -21.88
C GLY A 189 12.60 -11.45 -21.42
N ASP A 190 13.90 -11.66 -21.53
CA ASP A 190 14.56 -12.90 -21.05
C ASP A 190 15.04 -12.74 -19.61
N LYS A 191 14.85 -13.79 -18.78
CA LYS A 191 15.28 -13.84 -17.39
C LYS A 191 16.79 -13.93 -17.30
N THR A 192 17.41 -13.05 -16.50
CA THR A 192 18.86 -13.06 -16.31
C THR A 192 19.33 -14.04 -15.22
N GLY A 193 18.41 -14.50 -14.36
CA GLY A 193 18.72 -15.29 -13.16
C GLY A 193 19.16 -14.45 -11.96
N ASP A 194 19.40 -13.16 -12.14
CA ASP A 194 19.76 -12.23 -11.08
C ASP A 194 18.51 -11.69 -10.39
N LYS A 195 18.55 -11.55 -9.04
CA LYS A 195 17.43 -11.05 -8.24
C LYS A 195 17.74 -9.69 -7.65
N ALA A 196 16.88 -8.73 -7.93
CA ALA A 196 16.94 -7.42 -7.28
C ALA A 196 16.46 -7.50 -5.82
N LYS A 197 17.21 -6.92 -4.87
CA LYS A 197 16.84 -6.84 -3.45
C LYS A 197 16.15 -5.51 -3.20
N LEU A 198 14.82 -5.45 -3.37
CA LEU A 198 14.08 -4.20 -3.23
C LEU A 198 13.62 -3.95 -1.79
N ASP A 199 13.15 -4.97 -1.09
CA ASP A 199 12.70 -4.95 0.32
C ASP A 199 12.05 -3.61 0.76
N PRO A 200 11.01 -3.11 0.06
CA PRO A 200 10.49 -1.79 0.32
C PRO A 200 9.70 -1.72 1.62
N TRP A 201 9.71 -0.51 2.21
CA TRP A 201 8.83 -0.12 3.29
C TRP A 201 7.74 0.80 2.78
N THR A 202 6.53 0.68 3.32
CA THR A 202 5.49 1.69 3.18
C THR A 202 5.12 2.26 4.53
N VAL A 203 4.82 3.56 4.58
CA VAL A 203 4.20 4.20 5.74
C VAL A 203 2.90 4.83 5.25
N GLY A 204 1.80 4.47 5.89
CA GLY A 204 0.45 4.85 5.49
C GLY A 204 -0.31 5.58 6.58
N PHE A 205 -1.22 6.46 6.14
CA PHE A 205 -2.23 7.12 6.98
C PHE A 205 -3.57 7.06 6.26
N GLY A 206 -4.63 6.82 7.01
CA GLY A 206 -5.97 6.73 6.43
C GLY A 206 -7.08 6.94 7.45
N ILE A 207 -8.30 7.05 6.91
CA ILE A 207 -9.54 7.07 7.68
C ILE A 207 -10.33 5.83 7.29
N GLY A 208 -10.86 5.15 8.30
CA GLY A 208 -11.65 3.95 8.13
C GLY A 208 -13.00 4.03 8.80
N ALA A 209 -13.88 3.18 8.33
CA ALA A 209 -15.19 2.94 8.94
C ALA A 209 -15.38 1.43 9.19
N ARG A 210 -15.95 1.09 10.36
CA ARG A 210 -16.38 -0.26 10.74
C ARG A 210 -17.89 -0.38 10.71
N PHE A 211 -18.40 -1.54 10.30
CA PHE A 211 -19.82 -1.85 10.23
C PHE A 211 -20.08 -3.35 10.35
#